data_7cb9138f3ee09d98da8a13efab53f663
#
_entry.id   7cb9138f3ee09d98da8a13efab53f663
#
_cell.length_a   1.000
_cell.length_b   1.000
_cell.length_c   1.000
_cell.angle_alpha   90.00
_cell.angle_beta   90.00
_cell.angle_gamma   90.00
#
_symmetry.space_group_name_H-M   'P 1'
#
loop_
_entity.id
_entity.type
_entity.pdbx_description
1 polymer ?
#
loop_
_entity_poly.entity_id
_entity_poly.type
_entity_poly.pdbx_seq_one_letter_code
_entity_poly.pdbx_strand_id
1 'polypeptide(L)'
;MNLISTSSIFTGILMGFVSYLSAAEWKKHTVVPAGKGSINGVSASDFDEDGQVDVITSVGGEVILLKGPDWKRFPVHQFVKGLARNKPRLACIHSCLMDVDGDGDMDFIGSNQTVFWLECPDNPFSGTPWKYRTVDDEILGTHCVVTGDVNRDGKLDLIANSFRDPNSTRFYNSIVWLEVPKKPHEATSWIRHVFADKDAPGGSHYMGFGDVNGDGRPDIASGAKGTQGFVRGQWFAWWEQGEDATKPWKKHLLATDEETPSNAIGKL
;
A
#
# COMPACT_ATOMS: atom_id res chain seq x y z
N MET A 1 -24.01 33.73 80.39
CA MET A 1 -24.17 34.30 79.04
C MET A 1 -23.53 33.30 78.06
N ASN A 2 -24.29 32.32 77.62
CA ASN A 2 -23.77 31.22 76.80
C ASN A 2 -24.18 31.44 75.33
N LEU A 3 -23.21 31.61 74.48
CA LEU A 3 -23.38 31.66 73.03
C LEU A 3 -23.27 30.24 72.48
N ILE A 4 -24.39 29.75 71.91
CA ILE A 4 -24.44 28.49 71.20
C ILE A 4 -24.16 28.77 69.72
N SER A 5 -23.05 28.19 69.23
CA SER A 5 -22.67 28.20 67.83
C SER A 5 -23.30 27.04 67.12
N THR A 6 -24.19 27.30 66.17
CA THR A 6 -24.79 26.28 65.28
C THR A 6 -23.95 26.16 64.03
N SER A 7 -23.21 25.04 63.89
CA SER A 7 -22.54 24.66 62.65
C SER A 7 -23.54 23.96 61.72
N SER A 8 -23.82 24.60 60.61
CA SER A 8 -24.60 23.96 59.50
C SER A 8 -23.66 23.17 58.61
N ILE A 9 -23.81 21.87 58.57
CA ILE A 9 -23.11 20.96 57.64
C ILE A 9 -23.89 20.97 56.34
N PHE A 10 -23.29 21.54 55.28
CA PHE A 10 -23.78 21.42 53.93
C PHE A 10 -23.24 20.10 53.31
N THR A 11 -24.11 19.12 53.17
CA THR A 11 -23.81 17.89 52.45
C THR A 11 -24.09 18.16 50.97
N GLY A 12 -23.06 18.45 50.20
CA GLY A 12 -23.13 18.58 48.75
C GLY A 12 -23.22 17.19 48.12
N ILE A 13 -24.36 16.85 47.51
CA ILE A 13 -24.51 15.66 46.67
C ILE A 13 -23.86 15.98 45.31
N LEU A 14 -22.66 15.42 45.06
CA LEU A 14 -22.02 15.45 43.76
C LEU A 14 -22.73 14.42 42.84
N MET A 15 -23.72 14.86 42.06
CA MET A 15 -24.26 14.04 40.96
C MET A 15 -23.23 13.96 39.85
N GLY A 16 -22.47 12.87 39.80
CA GLY A 16 -21.63 12.53 38.67
C GLY A 16 -22.48 12.20 37.45
N PHE A 17 -22.48 13.08 36.45
CA PHE A 17 -23.01 12.73 35.12
C PHE A 17 -22.04 11.73 34.48
N VAL A 18 -22.39 10.44 34.50
CA VAL A 18 -21.77 9.44 33.66
C VAL A 18 -22.36 9.62 32.26
N SER A 19 -21.70 10.39 31.42
CA SER A 19 -22.00 10.41 30.00
C SER A 19 -21.58 9.05 29.40
N TYR A 20 -22.55 8.21 29.10
CA TYR A 20 -22.34 7.05 28.26
C TYR A 20 -22.01 7.56 26.87
N LEU A 21 -20.72 7.57 26.53
CA LEU A 21 -20.29 7.66 25.14
C LEU A 21 -20.77 6.36 24.49
N SER A 22 -21.90 6.39 23.80
CA SER A 22 -22.26 5.29 22.91
C SER A 22 -21.16 5.17 21.88
N ALA A 23 -20.54 4.01 21.80
CA ALA A 23 -19.60 3.73 20.72
C ALA A 23 -20.31 4.01 19.39
N ALA A 24 -19.70 4.82 18.53
CA ALA A 24 -20.25 5.09 17.21
C ALA A 24 -20.45 3.75 16.49
N GLU A 25 -21.67 3.47 16.08
CA GLU A 25 -21.96 2.25 15.34
C GLU A 25 -21.44 2.41 13.90
N TRP A 26 -20.47 1.56 13.51
CA TRP A 26 -19.93 1.56 12.18
C TRP A 26 -20.95 1.08 11.16
N LYS A 27 -21.33 1.93 10.22
CA LYS A 27 -22.27 1.58 9.16
C LYS A 27 -21.49 1.00 7.96
N LYS A 28 -21.89 -0.22 7.57
CA LYS A 28 -21.34 -0.86 6.37
C LYS A 28 -22.00 -0.30 5.11
N HIS A 29 -21.19 0.15 4.16
CA HIS A 29 -21.62 0.53 2.81
C HIS A 29 -21.07 -0.46 1.78
N THR A 30 -21.89 -0.87 0.83
CA THR A 30 -21.49 -1.72 -0.31
C THR A 30 -21.37 -0.85 -1.53
N VAL A 31 -20.14 -0.56 -1.95
CA VAL A 31 -19.83 0.30 -3.12
C VAL A 31 -19.73 -0.50 -4.43
N VAL A 32 -19.30 -1.77 -4.36
CA VAL A 32 -19.30 -2.71 -5.49
C VAL A 32 -20.01 -3.98 -5.06
N PRO A 33 -21.08 -4.39 -5.76
CA PRO A 33 -21.77 -5.66 -5.47
C PRO A 33 -20.88 -6.87 -5.70
N ALA A 34 -21.04 -7.90 -4.88
CA ALA A 34 -20.36 -9.18 -5.05
C ALA A 34 -20.69 -9.84 -6.40
N GLY A 35 -19.77 -10.64 -6.94
CA GLY A 35 -19.99 -11.45 -8.15
C GLY A 35 -19.53 -10.84 -9.47
N LYS A 36 -18.87 -9.68 -9.45
CA LYS A 36 -18.33 -9.01 -10.66
C LYS A 36 -16.86 -9.35 -10.97
N GLY A 37 -16.28 -10.34 -10.31
CA GLY A 37 -14.88 -10.74 -10.46
C GLY A 37 -14.09 -10.52 -9.18
N SER A 38 -12.77 -10.82 -9.22
CA SER A 38 -11.89 -10.54 -8.10
C SER A 38 -11.73 -9.03 -7.93
N ILE A 39 -11.88 -8.57 -6.70
CA ILE A 39 -11.52 -7.21 -6.29
C ILE A 39 -10.14 -7.31 -5.65
N ASN A 40 -9.19 -6.57 -6.21
CA ASN A 40 -7.82 -6.47 -5.70
C ASN A 40 -7.53 -4.98 -5.54
N GLY A 41 -6.67 -4.55 -4.68
CA GLY A 41 -6.31 -3.15 -4.53
C GLY A 41 -7.52 -2.19 -4.40
N VAL A 42 -7.65 -1.55 -3.25
CA VAL A 42 -8.66 -0.52 -2.99
C VAL A 42 -7.94 0.65 -2.34
N SER A 43 -8.17 1.84 -2.86
CA SER A 43 -7.67 3.08 -2.28
C SER A 43 -8.79 4.13 -2.27
N ALA A 44 -8.68 5.10 -1.39
CA ALA A 44 -9.69 6.14 -1.24
C ALA A 44 -9.01 7.51 -1.13
N SER A 45 -9.57 8.49 -1.82
CA SER A 45 -9.20 9.91 -1.78
C SER A 45 -10.38 10.75 -2.22
N ASP A 46 -10.36 12.03 -1.97
CA ASP A 46 -11.21 13.01 -2.64
C ASP A 46 -10.49 13.41 -3.94
N PHE A 47 -10.93 12.82 -5.08
CA PHE A 47 -10.22 12.98 -6.34
C PHE A 47 -10.59 14.25 -7.12
N ASP A 48 -11.68 14.90 -6.78
CA ASP A 48 -12.10 16.18 -7.44
C ASP A 48 -12.29 17.31 -6.44
N GLU A 49 -11.76 17.15 -5.22
CA GLU A 49 -11.75 18.16 -4.17
C GLU A 49 -13.15 18.72 -3.79
N ASP A 50 -14.19 17.87 -3.95
CA ASP A 50 -15.59 18.27 -3.63
C ASP A 50 -15.92 18.06 -2.14
N GLY A 51 -14.99 17.59 -1.34
CA GLY A 51 -15.14 17.31 0.09
C GLY A 51 -15.75 15.94 0.40
N GLN A 52 -16.00 15.10 -0.60
CA GLN A 52 -16.46 13.72 -0.44
C GLN A 52 -15.34 12.75 -0.78
N VAL A 53 -15.33 11.63 -0.06
CA VAL A 53 -14.36 10.56 -0.34
C VAL A 53 -14.84 9.71 -1.51
N ASP A 54 -13.97 9.50 -2.48
CA ASP A 54 -14.14 8.59 -3.60
C ASP A 54 -13.36 7.30 -3.36
N VAL A 55 -13.65 6.27 -4.16
CA VAL A 55 -12.96 4.98 -4.09
C VAL A 55 -12.48 4.57 -5.46
N ILE A 56 -11.18 4.32 -5.59
CA ILE A 56 -10.57 3.70 -6.77
C ILE A 56 -10.24 2.25 -6.49
N THR A 57 -10.59 1.35 -7.40
CA THR A 57 -10.39 -0.09 -7.18
C THR A 57 -10.18 -0.82 -8.50
N SER A 58 -9.48 -1.95 -8.39
CA SER A 58 -9.32 -2.90 -9.48
C SER A 58 -10.34 -4.04 -9.35
N VAL A 59 -11.13 -4.25 -10.38
CA VAL A 59 -12.16 -5.30 -10.41
C VAL A 59 -12.33 -5.90 -11.80
N GLY A 60 -12.28 -7.24 -11.90
CA GLY A 60 -12.63 -7.96 -13.12
C GLY A 60 -11.81 -7.62 -14.39
N GLY A 61 -10.57 -7.15 -14.24
CA GLY A 61 -9.71 -6.79 -15.36
C GLY A 61 -9.72 -5.30 -15.73
N GLU A 62 -10.27 -4.47 -14.90
CA GLU A 62 -10.30 -3.02 -15.07
C GLU A 62 -9.97 -2.28 -13.77
N VAL A 63 -9.59 -1.02 -13.87
CA VAL A 63 -9.54 -0.06 -12.77
C VAL A 63 -10.72 0.88 -12.94
N ILE A 64 -11.46 1.10 -11.87
CA ILE A 64 -12.63 1.96 -11.84
C ILE A 64 -12.54 2.95 -10.69
N LEU A 65 -13.09 4.12 -10.91
CA LEU A 65 -13.30 5.16 -9.90
C LEU A 65 -14.79 5.22 -9.56
N LEU A 66 -15.11 5.30 -8.29
CA LEU A 66 -16.46 5.34 -7.73
C LEU A 66 -16.62 6.66 -7.00
N LYS A 67 -17.40 7.58 -7.59
CA LYS A 67 -17.62 8.89 -7.00
C LYS A 67 -18.55 8.82 -5.80
N GLY A 68 -18.11 9.35 -4.67
CA GLY A 68 -18.96 9.53 -3.49
C GLY A 68 -20.01 10.63 -3.67
N PRO A 69 -21.10 10.65 -2.89
CA PRO A 69 -21.54 9.56 -2.00
C PRO A 69 -22.38 8.50 -2.70
N ASP A 70 -22.70 8.67 -4.00
CA ASP A 70 -23.62 7.82 -4.76
C ASP A 70 -22.95 6.58 -5.36
N TRP A 71 -21.63 6.54 -5.32
CA TRP A 71 -20.79 5.47 -5.86
C TRP A 71 -20.99 5.26 -7.36
N LYS A 72 -21.26 6.34 -8.09
CA LYS A 72 -21.33 6.32 -9.54
C LYS A 72 -19.99 5.88 -10.12
N ARG A 73 -20.02 4.89 -11.02
CA ARG A 73 -18.84 4.26 -11.61
C ARG A 73 -18.33 5.03 -12.82
N PHE A 74 -17.03 5.24 -12.87
CA PHE A 74 -16.28 5.79 -13.98
C PHE A 74 -15.14 4.86 -14.36
N PRO A 75 -14.94 4.56 -15.66
CA PRO A 75 -13.81 3.75 -16.11
C PRO A 75 -12.52 4.56 -16.00
N VAL A 76 -11.47 3.96 -15.42
CA VAL A 76 -10.13 4.54 -15.34
C VAL A 76 -9.20 3.85 -16.33
N HIS A 77 -9.15 2.53 -16.31
CA HIS A 77 -8.30 1.77 -17.22
C HIS A 77 -8.86 0.37 -17.47
N GLN A 78 -8.72 -0.11 -18.71
CA GLN A 78 -9.09 -1.48 -19.10
C GLN A 78 -7.85 -2.24 -19.54
N PHE A 79 -7.52 -3.31 -18.81
CA PHE A 79 -6.41 -4.18 -19.18
C PHE A 79 -6.78 -5.06 -20.35
N VAL A 80 -5.96 -5.03 -21.39
CA VAL A 80 -6.17 -5.85 -22.59
C VAL A 80 -5.79 -7.31 -22.32
N LYS A 81 -6.67 -8.23 -22.64
CA LYS A 81 -6.38 -9.67 -22.60
C LYS A 81 -5.25 -10.01 -23.57
N GLY A 82 -4.27 -10.79 -23.13
CA GLY A 82 -3.37 -11.48 -24.05
C GLY A 82 -1.94 -10.97 -24.17
N LEU A 83 -1.51 -9.93 -23.46
CA LEU A 83 -0.13 -9.41 -23.57
C LEU A 83 0.92 -10.21 -22.79
N ALA A 84 0.57 -11.22 -22.02
CA ALA A 84 1.52 -12.11 -21.37
C ALA A 84 1.06 -13.57 -21.44
N ARG A 85 1.71 -14.34 -22.29
CA ARG A 85 1.70 -15.81 -22.27
C ARG A 85 0.30 -16.44 -22.21
N ASN A 86 -0.65 -15.98 -23.02
CA ASN A 86 -2.01 -16.51 -23.16
C ASN A 86 -2.84 -16.64 -21.88
N LYS A 87 -2.49 -15.91 -20.80
CA LYS A 87 -3.31 -15.86 -19.60
C LYS A 87 -3.94 -14.47 -19.46
N PRO A 88 -5.24 -14.39 -19.11
CA PRO A 88 -5.83 -13.10 -18.75
C PRO A 88 -5.05 -12.56 -17.55
N ARG A 89 -4.49 -11.36 -17.66
CA ARG A 89 -3.86 -10.68 -16.53
C ARG A 89 -4.97 -10.25 -15.58
N LEU A 90 -4.78 -10.52 -14.32
CA LEU A 90 -5.53 -9.82 -13.28
C LEU A 90 -5.22 -8.32 -13.41
N ALA A 91 -6.18 -7.48 -13.19
CA ALA A 91 -6.06 -6.05 -13.37
C ALA A 91 -4.94 -5.43 -12.54
N CYS A 92 -4.95 -5.74 -11.26
CA CYS A 92 -4.00 -5.26 -10.29
C CYS A 92 -3.98 -6.22 -9.10
N ILE A 93 -2.83 -6.46 -8.51
CA ILE A 93 -2.72 -7.28 -7.29
C ILE A 93 -2.71 -6.37 -6.07
N HIS A 94 -1.96 -5.28 -6.13
CA HIS A 94 -1.83 -4.30 -5.06
C HIS A 94 -1.77 -2.90 -5.65
N SER A 95 -2.19 -1.90 -4.88
CA SER A 95 -2.19 -0.50 -5.30
C SER A 95 -1.90 0.44 -4.14
N CYS A 96 -1.41 1.63 -4.49
CA CYS A 96 -1.33 2.78 -3.60
C CYS A 96 -1.65 4.05 -4.39
N LEU A 97 -1.82 5.16 -3.69
CA LEU A 97 -1.99 6.48 -4.27
C LEU A 97 -0.74 7.32 -4.02
N MET A 98 -0.43 8.19 -4.97
CA MET A 98 0.71 9.09 -4.90
C MET A 98 0.54 10.18 -5.95
N ASP A 99 0.79 11.43 -5.60
CA ASP A 99 0.99 12.51 -6.58
C ASP A 99 2.40 12.35 -7.17
N VAL A 100 2.47 11.75 -8.37
CA VAL A 100 3.75 11.37 -9.02
C VAL A 100 4.44 12.54 -9.69
N ASP A 101 3.67 13.42 -10.31
CA ASP A 101 4.21 14.50 -11.13
C ASP A 101 4.18 15.88 -10.43
N GLY A 102 3.57 15.94 -9.25
CA GLY A 102 3.55 17.12 -8.40
C GLY A 102 2.51 18.15 -8.84
N ASP A 103 1.44 17.70 -9.52
CA ASP A 103 0.35 18.57 -9.96
C ASP A 103 -0.76 18.77 -8.91
N GLY A 104 -0.71 17.97 -7.83
CA GLY A 104 -1.65 18.01 -6.70
C GLY A 104 -2.71 16.92 -6.76
N ASP A 105 -2.90 16.26 -7.88
CA ASP A 105 -3.88 15.20 -8.07
C ASP A 105 -3.30 13.83 -7.63
N MET A 106 -4.15 12.97 -7.06
CA MET A 106 -3.73 11.63 -6.63
C MET A 106 -3.76 10.65 -7.79
N ASP A 107 -2.59 10.17 -8.18
CA ASP A 107 -2.42 9.13 -9.17
C ASP A 107 -2.62 7.73 -8.60
N PHE A 108 -2.96 6.78 -9.47
CA PHE A 108 -3.08 5.37 -9.10
C PHE A 108 -1.84 4.60 -9.51
N ILE A 109 -1.11 4.10 -8.52
CA ILE A 109 -0.02 3.15 -8.74
C ILE A 109 -0.57 1.74 -8.58
N GLY A 110 -0.29 0.89 -9.56
CA GLY A 110 -0.73 -0.49 -9.52
C GLY A 110 0.39 -1.48 -9.80
N SER A 111 0.22 -2.68 -9.30
CA SER A 111 1.12 -3.79 -9.56
C SER A 111 0.38 -5.03 -10.03
N ASN A 112 0.98 -5.73 -11.00
CA ASN A 112 0.53 -7.04 -11.46
C ASN A 112 1.73 -7.85 -11.94
N GLN A 113 1.96 -7.87 -13.26
CA GLN A 113 3.19 -8.43 -13.83
C GLN A 113 4.35 -7.42 -13.74
N THR A 114 4.01 -6.15 -13.77
CA THR A 114 4.89 -4.98 -13.73
C THR A 114 4.34 -3.99 -12.71
N VAL A 115 5.10 -2.95 -12.41
CA VAL A 115 4.60 -1.76 -11.70
C VAL A 115 4.26 -0.69 -12.72
N PHE A 116 3.11 -0.08 -12.58
CA PHE A 116 2.60 0.93 -13.50
C PHE A 116 1.95 2.10 -12.75
N TRP A 117 1.83 3.19 -13.44
CA TRP A 117 1.19 4.41 -12.99
C TRP A 117 0.05 4.79 -13.96
N LEU A 118 -1.12 5.08 -13.42
CA LEU A 118 -2.24 5.70 -14.13
C LEU A 118 -2.31 7.15 -13.67
N GLU A 119 -1.96 8.07 -14.59
CA GLU A 119 -1.93 9.50 -14.38
C GLU A 119 -3.37 10.04 -14.28
N CYS A 120 -3.70 10.67 -13.16
CA CYS A 120 -4.98 11.31 -12.93
C CYS A 120 -5.13 12.53 -13.86
N PRO A 121 -6.22 12.69 -14.59
CA PRO A 121 -6.45 13.89 -15.37
C PRO A 121 -7.13 14.98 -14.54
N ASP A 122 -7.02 16.26 -14.93
CA ASP A 122 -7.69 17.42 -14.31
C ASP A 122 -9.20 17.18 -14.01
N ASN A 123 -9.85 16.31 -14.76
CA ASN A 123 -11.20 15.86 -14.48
C ASN A 123 -11.25 14.33 -14.39
N PRO A 124 -11.07 13.77 -13.19
CA PRO A 124 -11.01 12.32 -12.97
C PRO A 124 -12.30 11.59 -13.34
N PHE A 125 -13.43 12.30 -13.37
CA PHE A 125 -14.76 11.77 -13.66
C PHE A 125 -15.23 12.04 -15.09
N SER A 126 -14.36 12.46 -16.00
CA SER A 126 -14.67 12.68 -17.42
C SER A 126 -15.14 11.43 -18.17
N GLY A 127 -14.79 10.23 -17.66
CA GLY A 127 -14.99 8.95 -18.33
C GLY A 127 -13.92 8.65 -19.39
N THR A 128 -12.93 9.54 -19.55
CA THR A 128 -11.75 9.29 -20.39
C THR A 128 -10.78 8.36 -19.62
N PRO A 129 -10.24 7.31 -20.25
CA PRO A 129 -9.24 6.48 -19.62
C PRO A 129 -8.01 7.29 -19.17
N TRP A 130 -7.56 7.04 -17.96
CA TRP A 130 -6.34 7.64 -17.43
C TRP A 130 -5.12 7.17 -18.21
N LYS A 131 -4.11 7.97 -18.30
CA LYS A 131 -2.92 7.68 -19.08
C LYS A 131 -2.05 6.64 -18.37
N TYR A 132 -1.86 5.48 -19.02
CA TYR A 132 -1.00 4.41 -18.50
C TYR A 132 0.48 4.73 -18.77
N ARG A 133 1.31 4.58 -17.72
CA ARG A 133 2.75 4.71 -17.78
C ARG A 133 3.42 3.53 -17.08
N THR A 134 4.49 3.04 -17.65
CA THR A 134 5.30 1.99 -17.02
C THR A 134 6.21 2.64 -15.98
N VAL A 135 6.20 2.09 -14.76
CA VAL A 135 7.16 2.44 -13.71
C VAL A 135 8.34 1.49 -13.77
N ASP A 136 8.08 0.19 -13.77
CA ASP A 136 9.11 -0.85 -13.89
C ASP A 136 8.52 -2.12 -14.54
N ASP A 137 9.20 -2.66 -15.54
CA ASP A 137 8.77 -3.85 -16.27
C ASP A 137 9.71 -5.05 -16.10
N GLU A 138 10.76 -4.93 -15.29
CA GLU A 138 11.70 -6.01 -15.00
C GLU A 138 11.44 -6.70 -13.65
N ILE A 139 10.91 -5.98 -12.64
CA ILE A 139 10.41 -6.62 -11.42
C ILE A 139 9.02 -7.21 -11.70
N LEU A 140 8.89 -8.52 -11.51
CA LEU A 140 7.70 -9.24 -11.95
C LEU A 140 6.96 -9.94 -10.82
N GLY A 141 5.65 -9.97 -10.94
CA GLY A 141 4.78 -10.60 -9.96
C GLY A 141 4.73 -9.85 -8.64
N THR A 142 4.84 -8.54 -8.69
CA THR A 142 4.79 -7.66 -7.53
C THR A 142 3.48 -7.81 -6.79
N HIS A 143 3.56 -8.23 -5.53
CA HIS A 143 2.42 -8.45 -4.66
C HIS A 143 2.18 -7.31 -3.66
N CYS A 144 3.14 -6.41 -3.51
CA CYS A 144 3.00 -5.24 -2.66
C CYS A 144 3.75 -4.06 -3.26
N VAL A 145 3.13 -2.90 -3.25
CA VAL A 145 3.73 -1.60 -3.49
C VAL A 145 3.36 -0.69 -2.33
N VAL A 146 4.33 0.03 -1.81
CA VAL A 146 4.13 1.05 -0.77
C VAL A 146 4.89 2.31 -1.14
N THR A 147 4.44 3.45 -0.64
CA THR A 147 5.09 4.73 -0.87
C THR A 147 5.88 5.15 0.38
N GLY A 148 6.97 5.87 0.18
CA GLY A 148 7.75 6.47 1.25
C GLY A 148 8.90 7.28 0.69
N ASP A 149 9.32 8.31 1.41
CA ASP A 149 10.51 9.09 1.07
C ASP A 149 11.75 8.30 1.53
N VAL A 150 12.25 7.44 0.62
CA VAL A 150 13.32 6.48 0.93
C VAL A 150 14.67 7.16 1.05
N ASN A 151 14.97 8.10 0.16
CA ASN A 151 16.24 8.81 0.11
C ASN A 151 16.25 10.12 0.92
N ARG A 152 15.12 10.48 1.51
CA ARG A 152 14.91 11.69 2.32
C ARG A 152 15.15 12.99 1.54
N ASP A 153 14.70 13.00 0.28
CA ASP A 153 14.77 14.19 -0.57
C ASP A 153 13.48 15.04 -0.52
N GLY A 154 12.50 14.63 0.27
CA GLY A 154 11.21 15.29 0.45
C GLY A 154 10.17 14.84 -0.56
N LYS A 155 10.44 13.83 -1.38
CA LYS A 155 9.51 13.24 -2.34
C LYS A 155 9.21 11.79 -1.99
N LEU A 156 8.04 11.34 -2.37
CA LEU A 156 7.70 9.94 -2.22
C LEU A 156 8.33 9.12 -3.34
N ASP A 157 8.91 7.99 -2.97
CA ASP A 157 9.36 6.92 -3.82
C ASP A 157 8.41 5.73 -3.72
N LEU A 158 8.61 4.71 -4.56
CA LEU A 158 7.89 3.44 -4.48
C LEU A 158 8.81 2.34 -3.97
N ILE A 159 8.30 1.51 -3.07
CA ILE A 159 8.93 0.27 -2.67
C ILE A 159 8.11 -0.88 -3.26
N ALA A 160 8.77 -1.83 -3.92
CA ALA A 160 8.13 -2.93 -4.61
C ALA A 160 8.90 -4.24 -4.43
N ASN A 161 8.18 -5.35 -4.43
CA ASN A 161 8.77 -6.67 -4.37
C ASN A 161 8.67 -7.42 -5.70
N SER A 162 9.61 -8.32 -5.96
CA SER A 162 9.59 -9.24 -7.09
C SER A 162 9.36 -10.67 -6.62
N PHE A 163 8.26 -11.26 -7.08
CA PHE A 163 7.77 -12.55 -6.59
C PHE A 163 7.90 -13.68 -7.62
N ARG A 164 8.41 -13.41 -8.82
CA ARG A 164 8.52 -14.41 -9.89
C ARG A 164 9.74 -15.30 -9.73
N ASP A 165 9.69 -16.46 -10.37
CA ASP A 165 10.80 -17.42 -10.41
C ASP A 165 12.01 -16.88 -11.22
N PRO A 166 13.21 -17.50 -11.03
CA PRO A 166 14.44 -17.05 -11.69
C PRO A 166 14.42 -17.12 -13.21
N ASN A 167 13.48 -17.88 -13.80
CA ASN A 167 13.36 -17.95 -15.28
C ASN A 167 12.54 -16.79 -15.84
N SER A 168 11.87 -16.04 -14.99
CA SER A 168 10.99 -14.93 -15.39
C SER A 168 11.65 -13.57 -15.25
N THR A 169 12.51 -13.39 -14.25
CA THR A 169 13.22 -12.15 -13.98
C THR A 169 14.54 -12.38 -13.25
N ARG A 170 15.53 -11.54 -13.51
CA ARG A 170 16.79 -11.55 -12.75
C ARG A 170 16.65 -11.05 -11.32
N PHE A 171 15.54 -10.36 -11.01
CA PHE A 171 15.23 -9.79 -9.70
C PHE A 171 14.32 -10.68 -8.84
N TYR A 172 14.20 -11.96 -9.14
CA TYR A 172 13.39 -12.89 -8.35
C TYR A 172 13.77 -12.85 -6.87
N ASN A 173 12.79 -12.89 -5.99
CA ASN A 173 12.97 -12.81 -4.54
C ASN A 173 13.71 -11.55 -4.06
N SER A 174 13.65 -10.46 -4.80
CA SER A 174 14.27 -9.19 -4.43
C SER A 174 13.22 -8.18 -3.95
N ILE A 175 13.67 -7.22 -3.15
CA ILE A 175 12.90 -6.03 -2.81
C ILE A 175 13.70 -4.82 -3.30
N VAL A 176 12.99 -3.89 -3.91
CA VAL A 176 13.58 -2.71 -4.54
C VAL A 176 12.85 -1.46 -4.10
N TRP A 177 13.50 -0.32 -4.21
CA TRP A 177 12.81 0.94 -4.28
C TRP A 177 13.06 1.61 -5.63
N LEU A 178 12.08 2.37 -6.06
CA LEU A 178 12.00 2.99 -7.38
C LEU A 178 11.90 4.49 -7.16
N GLU A 179 12.98 5.18 -7.51
CA GLU A 179 13.08 6.63 -7.35
C GLU A 179 12.23 7.34 -8.39
N VAL A 180 11.38 8.26 -7.94
CA VAL A 180 10.56 9.07 -8.84
C VAL A 180 11.46 9.96 -9.70
N PRO A 181 11.35 9.89 -11.02
CA PRO A 181 12.14 10.73 -11.91
C PRO A 181 11.80 12.22 -11.73
N LYS A 182 12.78 13.10 -11.91
CA LYS A 182 12.55 14.56 -11.90
C LYS A 182 11.53 15.00 -12.96
N LYS A 183 11.38 14.20 -14.02
CA LYS A 183 10.45 14.41 -15.13
C LYS A 183 9.72 13.10 -15.43
N PRO A 184 8.73 12.73 -14.60
CA PRO A 184 8.08 11.44 -14.70
C PRO A 184 7.37 11.23 -16.04
N HIS A 185 6.89 12.29 -16.68
CA HIS A 185 6.23 12.24 -18.00
C HIS A 185 7.18 11.86 -19.15
N GLU A 186 8.47 12.14 -19.03
CA GLU A 186 9.49 11.83 -20.04
C GLU A 186 10.19 10.49 -19.80
N ALA A 187 10.02 9.91 -18.59
CA ALA A 187 10.67 8.68 -18.21
C ALA A 187 10.00 7.45 -18.83
N THR A 188 10.79 6.53 -19.34
CA THR A 188 10.33 5.22 -19.84
C THR A 188 10.29 4.17 -18.74
N SER A 189 11.05 4.38 -17.66
CA SER A 189 11.08 3.61 -16.42
C SER A 189 11.70 4.46 -15.32
N TRP A 190 11.45 4.09 -14.06
CA TRP A 190 12.06 4.76 -12.91
C TRP A 190 13.43 4.17 -12.57
N ILE A 191 14.23 4.91 -11.80
CA ILE A 191 15.54 4.43 -11.35
C ILE A 191 15.29 3.37 -10.27
N ARG A 192 15.79 2.15 -10.51
CA ARG A 192 15.67 1.02 -9.60
C ARG A 192 16.89 0.88 -8.72
N HIS A 193 16.69 0.85 -7.42
CA HIS A 193 17.69 0.54 -6.42
C HIS A 193 17.34 -0.79 -5.74
N VAL A 194 18.22 -1.79 -5.90
CA VAL A 194 17.99 -3.12 -5.33
C VAL A 194 18.68 -3.19 -3.97
N PHE A 195 17.94 -3.05 -2.90
CA PHE A 195 18.51 -3.08 -1.55
C PHE A 195 18.52 -4.48 -0.93
N ALA A 196 17.62 -5.38 -1.38
CA ALA A 196 17.52 -6.76 -0.94
C ALA A 196 17.56 -7.67 -2.18
N ASP A 197 18.76 -7.92 -2.74
CA ASP A 197 18.92 -8.74 -3.95
C ASP A 197 18.82 -10.23 -3.62
N LYS A 198 17.77 -10.88 -4.12
CA LYS A 198 17.46 -12.31 -3.90
C LYS A 198 17.42 -12.73 -2.44
N ASP A 199 17.22 -11.76 -1.55
CA ASP A 199 17.29 -11.91 -0.10
C ASP A 199 15.90 -12.05 0.55
N ALA A 200 14.86 -12.24 -0.24
CA ALA A 200 13.49 -12.48 0.19
C ALA A 200 12.96 -13.85 -0.32
N PRO A 201 13.61 -14.98 0.04
CA PRO A 201 13.33 -16.30 -0.52
C PRO A 201 11.90 -16.75 -0.22
N GLY A 202 11.22 -17.36 -1.21
CA GLY A 202 9.82 -17.73 -1.11
C GLY A 202 8.85 -16.59 -1.39
N GLY A 203 9.36 -15.42 -1.79
CA GLY A 203 8.62 -14.22 -2.13
C GLY A 203 8.12 -13.45 -0.91
N SER A 204 8.48 -12.20 -0.80
CA SER A 204 7.88 -11.26 0.15
C SER A 204 6.42 -10.97 -0.23
N HIS A 205 5.57 -10.66 0.74
CA HIS A 205 4.16 -10.39 0.49
C HIS A 205 3.81 -8.95 0.84
N TYR A 206 3.35 -8.70 2.04
CA TYR A 206 3.10 -7.34 2.50
C TYR A 206 4.39 -6.70 3.02
N MET A 207 4.49 -5.39 2.87
CA MET A 207 5.61 -4.60 3.34
C MET A 207 5.13 -3.46 4.21
N GLY A 208 5.95 -3.10 5.21
CA GLY A 208 5.81 -1.91 6.03
C GLY A 208 7.02 -1.00 5.83
N PHE A 209 6.79 0.30 5.88
CA PHE A 209 7.79 1.35 5.75
C PHE A 209 7.82 2.18 7.03
N GLY A 210 8.99 2.41 7.59
CA GLY A 210 9.18 3.23 8.79
C GLY A 210 10.54 3.03 9.43
N ASP A 211 10.93 3.92 10.34
CA ASP A 211 12.17 3.84 11.11
C ASP A 211 11.99 2.83 12.25
N VAL A 212 12.51 1.62 12.07
CA VAL A 212 12.33 0.51 12.99
C VAL A 212 13.28 0.62 14.20
N ASN A 213 14.49 1.11 13.99
CA ASN A 213 15.54 1.18 15.02
C ASN A 213 15.69 2.56 15.67
N GLY A 214 14.97 3.59 15.19
CA GLY A 214 15.00 4.95 15.74
C GLY A 214 16.22 5.76 15.31
N ASP A 215 16.87 5.41 14.20
CA ASP A 215 18.08 6.08 13.72
C ASP A 215 17.81 7.25 12.76
N GLY A 216 16.55 7.52 12.46
CA GLY A 216 16.10 8.59 11.57
C GLY A 216 16.13 8.25 10.10
N ARG A 217 16.44 7.00 9.74
CA ARG A 217 16.34 6.48 8.37
C ARG A 217 15.16 5.50 8.26
N PRO A 218 14.43 5.54 7.15
CA PRO A 218 13.34 4.60 6.98
C PRO A 218 13.87 3.20 6.62
N ASP A 219 13.23 2.19 7.21
CA ASP A 219 13.48 0.78 6.99
C ASP A 219 12.28 0.10 6.33
N ILE A 220 12.47 -1.11 5.84
CA ILE A 220 11.42 -1.92 5.24
C ILE A 220 11.27 -3.22 6.02
N ALA A 221 10.07 -3.50 6.52
CA ALA A 221 9.71 -4.80 7.08
C ALA A 221 8.89 -5.61 6.08
N SER A 222 9.10 -6.93 6.04
CA SER A 222 8.32 -7.83 5.19
C SER A 222 8.29 -9.25 5.74
N GLY A 223 7.30 -10.02 5.29
CA GLY A 223 7.18 -11.44 5.59
C GLY A 223 7.07 -12.30 4.33
N ALA A 224 7.48 -13.56 4.42
CA ALA A 224 7.36 -14.49 3.32
C ALA A 224 5.91 -14.88 3.05
N LYS A 225 5.53 -14.96 1.79
CA LYS A 225 4.24 -15.53 1.38
C LYS A 225 4.19 -17.04 1.60
N GLY A 226 5.32 -17.74 1.43
CA GLY A 226 5.38 -19.18 1.44
C GLY A 226 4.54 -19.80 0.34
N THR A 227 5.12 -20.08 -0.83
CA THR A 227 4.43 -20.76 -1.93
C THR A 227 5.06 -22.12 -2.20
N GLN A 228 4.22 -23.08 -2.55
CA GLN A 228 4.64 -24.41 -2.96
C GLN A 228 5.62 -24.33 -4.14
N GLY A 229 6.78 -24.95 -4.01
CA GLY A 229 7.85 -24.92 -5.03
C GLY A 229 8.93 -23.86 -4.80
N PHE A 230 8.74 -22.93 -3.90
CA PHE A 230 9.80 -22.07 -3.38
C PHE A 230 10.37 -22.69 -2.09
N VAL A 231 11.68 -22.60 -1.93
CA VAL A 231 12.37 -23.03 -0.72
C VAL A 231 11.60 -22.48 0.49
N ARG A 232 11.37 -23.30 1.46
CA ARG A 232 10.68 -23.00 2.72
C ARG A 232 11.13 -21.62 3.21
N GLY A 233 10.28 -20.61 2.97
CA GLY A 233 10.62 -19.23 3.23
C GLY A 233 9.57 -18.64 4.13
N GLN A 234 9.24 -19.31 5.24
CA GLN A 234 8.45 -18.68 6.26
C GLN A 234 9.41 -17.94 7.18
N TRP A 235 9.50 -16.67 6.95
CA TRP A 235 10.31 -15.75 7.74
C TRP A 235 9.58 -14.41 7.86
N PHE A 236 9.92 -13.69 8.90
CA PHE A 236 9.60 -12.27 9.06
C PHE A 236 10.92 -11.54 9.33
N ALA A 237 11.16 -10.48 8.56
CA ALA A 237 12.42 -9.74 8.60
C ALA A 237 12.19 -8.25 8.33
N TRP A 238 13.17 -7.45 8.68
CA TRP A 238 13.28 -6.07 8.23
C TRP A 238 14.68 -5.80 7.69
N TRP A 239 14.78 -4.83 6.80
CA TRP A 239 16.03 -4.39 6.21
C TRP A 239 16.32 -2.98 6.68
N GLU A 240 17.44 -2.86 7.40
CA GLU A 240 17.98 -1.61 7.93
C GLU A 240 18.65 -0.82 6.82
N GLN A 241 18.18 0.40 6.60
CA GLN A 241 18.80 1.32 5.65
C GLN A 241 20.12 1.84 6.19
N GLY A 242 21.19 1.77 5.37
CA GLY A 242 22.47 2.41 5.66
C GLY A 242 22.45 3.92 5.37
N GLU A 243 23.61 4.56 5.47
CA GLU A 243 23.76 5.99 5.14
C GLU A 243 23.45 6.30 3.67
N ASP A 244 23.74 5.36 2.78
CA ASP A 244 23.46 5.44 1.34
C ASP A 244 22.32 4.47 0.99
N ALA A 245 21.13 5.01 0.76
CA ALA A 245 19.91 4.25 0.45
C ALA A 245 20.04 3.41 -0.83
N THR A 246 20.98 3.74 -1.72
CA THR A 246 21.21 3.04 -3.00
C THR A 246 22.01 1.76 -2.88
N LYS A 247 22.58 1.50 -1.71
CA LYS A 247 23.39 0.29 -1.42
C LYS A 247 22.53 -0.83 -0.86
N PRO A 248 23.02 -2.08 -0.82
CA PRO A 248 22.33 -3.17 -0.11
C PRO A 248 22.10 -2.84 1.36
N TRP A 249 20.89 -3.12 1.85
CA TRP A 249 20.51 -2.90 3.23
C TRP A 249 20.78 -4.14 4.07
N LYS A 250 20.96 -3.94 5.36
CA LYS A 250 21.26 -5.03 6.30
C LYS A 250 19.98 -5.70 6.74
N LYS A 251 19.86 -7.00 6.45
CA LYS A 251 18.71 -7.80 6.89
C LYS A 251 18.80 -8.18 8.36
N HIS A 252 17.69 -8.02 9.05
CA HIS A 252 17.47 -8.51 10.41
C HIS A 252 16.30 -9.49 10.41
N LEU A 253 16.60 -10.73 10.77
CA LEU A 253 15.59 -11.78 10.87
C LEU A 253 14.89 -11.67 12.23
N LEU A 254 13.56 -11.57 12.22
CA LEU A 254 12.73 -11.47 13.43
C LEU A 254 12.16 -12.82 13.85
N ALA A 255 11.77 -13.65 12.87
CA ALA A 255 11.23 -14.99 13.12
C ALA A 255 11.43 -15.89 11.91
N THR A 256 11.55 -17.20 12.19
CA THR A 256 11.62 -18.28 11.19
C THR A 256 10.61 -19.37 11.54
N ASP A 257 10.39 -20.33 10.63
CA ASP A 257 9.52 -21.48 10.85
C ASP A 257 9.92 -22.34 12.06
N GLU A 258 11.20 -22.38 12.40
CA GLU A 258 11.70 -23.15 13.53
C GLU A 258 11.25 -22.56 14.86
N GLU A 259 10.96 -21.25 14.89
CA GLU A 259 10.60 -20.49 16.09
C GLU A 259 9.11 -20.15 16.17
N THR A 260 8.40 -20.18 15.03
CA THR A 260 6.99 -19.76 14.94
C THR A 260 6.15 -20.86 14.29
N PRO A 261 5.09 -21.35 14.94
CA PRO A 261 4.19 -22.31 14.31
C PRO A 261 3.66 -21.76 12.98
N SER A 262 3.68 -22.58 11.94
CA SER A 262 3.37 -22.24 10.53
C SER A 262 2.04 -21.50 10.27
N ASN A 263 1.19 -21.41 11.29
CA ASN A 263 -0.13 -20.79 11.22
C ASN A 263 -0.15 -19.31 11.65
N ALA A 264 0.94 -18.77 12.19
CA ALA A 264 0.97 -17.42 12.75
C ALA A 264 1.42 -16.34 11.76
N ILE A 265 2.32 -16.68 10.83
CA ILE A 265 2.96 -15.69 9.94
C ILE A 265 2.12 -15.39 8.70
N GLY A 266 1.18 -16.24 8.32
CA GLY A 266 0.33 -16.05 7.13
C GLY A 266 -1.01 -15.36 7.38
N LYS A 267 -1.25 -14.81 8.56
CA LYS A 267 -2.55 -14.24 8.97
C LYS A 267 -2.48 -12.79 9.48
N LEU A 268 -1.40 -12.11 9.24
CA LEU A 268 -1.34 -10.66 9.51
C LEU A 268 -1.84 -9.88 8.31
#